data_4e62042f3708ced9cc979f0ba3bb0a35
#
_entry.id   4e62042f3708ced9cc979f0ba3bb0a35
#
_cell.length_a   1.000
_cell.length_b   1.000
_cell.length_c   1.000
_cell.angle_alpha   90.00
_cell.angle_beta   90.00
_cell.angle_gamma   90.00
#
_symmetry.space_group_name_H-M   'P 1'
#
loop_
_entity.id
_entity.type
_entity.pdbx_description
1 polymer ?
#
loop_
_entity_poly.entity_id
_entity_poly.type
_entity_poly.pdbx_seq_one_letter_code
_entity_poly.pdbx_strand_id
1 'polypeptide(L)'
;PLIMMTPKSLLRNKYCKSNLGDFSKENSFHRVMWDHSMDPKNTGFLRLKKNSEIKKVILCSGKVYFDLLEAREKIKKDDVILFRIEQLYPFPAKSLVKELKPFAKNANFFWCQEDPKNMGAWLLVRDYLQWTLETIKAKNTEISYIGRNPDA
;
A
#
# COMPACT_ATOMS: atom_id res chain seq x y z
N PRO A 1 -15.23 6.52 25.99
CA PRO A 1 -14.82 7.34 24.85
C PRO A 1 -13.89 6.56 23.92
N LEU A 2 -13.94 6.82 22.63
CA LEU A 2 -12.99 6.28 21.63
C LEU A 2 -11.89 7.32 21.42
N ILE A 3 -10.64 6.91 21.65
CA ILE A 3 -9.45 7.75 21.41
C ILE A 3 -8.68 7.16 20.25
N MET A 4 -8.48 7.95 19.17
CA MET A 4 -7.74 7.55 17.99
C MET A 4 -6.50 8.43 17.84
N MET A 5 -5.31 7.79 17.86
CA MET A 5 -4.04 8.46 17.60
C MET A 5 -3.86 8.59 16.07
N THR A 6 -3.82 9.83 15.57
CA THR A 6 -3.70 10.09 14.14
C THR A 6 -2.56 11.08 13.84
N PRO A 7 -1.89 10.95 12.69
CA PRO A 7 -0.89 11.92 12.28
C PRO A 7 -1.51 13.29 12.03
N LYS A 8 -1.06 14.31 12.79
CA LYS A 8 -1.57 15.68 12.66
C LYS A 8 -1.42 16.25 11.23
N SER A 9 -0.37 15.88 10.53
CA SER A 9 -0.09 16.30 9.15
C SER A 9 -1.17 15.86 8.15
N LEU A 10 -1.88 14.76 8.43
CA LEU A 10 -2.93 14.25 7.54
C LEU A 10 -4.26 14.99 7.67
N LEU A 11 -4.51 15.72 8.76
CA LEU A 11 -5.78 16.43 9.00
C LEU A 11 -6.11 17.46 7.90
N ARG A 12 -5.11 17.99 7.22
CA ARG A 12 -5.26 18.97 6.12
C ARG A 12 -4.58 18.49 4.82
N ASN A 13 -4.26 17.21 4.72
CA ASN A 13 -3.61 16.69 3.53
C ASN A 13 -4.61 16.62 2.38
N LYS A 14 -4.24 17.17 1.23
CA LYS A 14 -5.11 17.24 0.03
C LYS A 14 -5.47 15.87 -0.53
N TYR A 15 -4.66 14.84 -0.27
CA TYR A 15 -4.87 13.47 -0.72
C TYR A 15 -5.58 12.58 0.31
N CYS A 16 -5.59 12.97 1.59
CA CYS A 16 -6.26 12.24 2.66
C CYS A 16 -7.72 12.69 2.79
N LYS A 17 -8.52 12.33 1.80
CA LYS A 17 -9.96 12.67 1.72
C LYS A 17 -10.76 11.42 1.42
N SER A 18 -11.99 11.37 1.96
CA SER A 18 -12.97 10.33 1.68
C SER A 18 -14.27 10.97 1.17
N ASN A 19 -15.03 10.22 0.40
CA ASN A 19 -16.37 10.65 0.01
C ASN A 19 -17.37 10.35 1.14
N LEU A 20 -18.44 11.15 1.26
CA LEU A 20 -19.47 10.91 2.29
C LEU A 20 -20.10 9.51 2.15
N GLY A 21 -20.21 8.98 0.93
CA GLY A 21 -20.67 7.63 0.68
C GLY A 21 -19.81 6.54 1.32
N ASP A 22 -18.53 6.79 1.55
CA ASP A 22 -17.61 5.83 2.18
C ASP A 22 -17.97 5.56 3.65
N PHE A 23 -18.77 6.43 4.25
CA PHE A 23 -19.29 6.31 5.64
C PHE A 23 -20.71 5.74 5.72
N SER A 24 -21.26 5.27 4.59
CA SER A 24 -22.60 4.67 4.56
C SER A 24 -22.60 3.27 5.19
N LYS A 25 -23.80 2.80 5.59
CA LYS A 25 -23.99 1.45 6.18
C LYS A 25 -23.65 0.30 5.22
N GLU A 26 -23.54 0.58 3.92
CA GLU A 26 -23.22 -0.40 2.88
C GLU A 26 -21.71 -0.65 2.75
N ASN A 27 -20.90 0.21 3.36
CA ASN A 27 -19.45 0.08 3.33
C ASN A 27 -18.93 -0.65 4.57
N SER A 28 -17.83 -1.38 4.38
CA SER A 28 -17.14 -2.11 5.42
C SER A 28 -15.67 -1.68 5.50
N PHE A 29 -15.00 -2.05 6.58
CA PHE A 29 -13.58 -1.79 6.77
C PHE A 29 -12.74 -2.48 5.68
N HIS A 30 -11.99 -1.67 4.92
CA HIS A 30 -11.06 -2.15 3.90
C HIS A 30 -9.72 -2.51 4.53
N ARG A 31 -9.41 -3.80 4.61
CA ARG A 31 -8.15 -4.31 5.18
C ARG A 31 -6.93 -3.97 4.36
N VAL A 32 -7.13 -3.83 3.04
CA VAL A 32 -6.14 -3.40 2.06
C VAL A 32 -6.80 -2.28 1.25
N MET A 33 -6.15 -1.14 1.17
CA MET A 33 -6.62 -0.01 0.38
C MET A 33 -5.81 0.09 -0.91
N TRP A 34 -6.53 0.39 -1.98
CA TRP A 34 -5.94 0.55 -3.31
C TRP A 34 -5.31 1.92 -3.49
N ASP A 35 -4.50 1.99 -4.51
CA ASP A 35 -3.95 3.25 -5.00
C ASP A 35 -5.05 4.21 -5.42
N HIS A 36 -4.94 5.46 -5.06
CA HIS A 36 -5.88 6.51 -5.48
C HIS A 36 -6.04 6.61 -7.00
N SER A 37 -4.98 6.29 -7.75
CA SER A 37 -5.00 6.28 -9.22
C SER A 37 -5.80 5.12 -9.83
N MET A 38 -6.20 4.14 -9.03
CA MET A 38 -7.05 3.03 -9.47
C MET A 38 -8.54 3.35 -9.42
N ASP A 39 -8.94 4.37 -8.67
CA ASP A 39 -10.34 4.79 -8.60
C ASP A 39 -10.69 5.66 -9.82
N PRO A 40 -11.61 5.23 -10.70
CA PRO A 40 -12.02 6.01 -11.87
C PRO A 40 -12.62 7.39 -11.54
N LYS A 41 -13.10 7.57 -10.30
CA LYS A 41 -13.65 8.85 -9.82
C LYS A 41 -12.56 9.86 -9.44
N ASN A 42 -11.35 9.39 -9.21
CA ASN A 42 -10.20 10.21 -8.83
C ASN A 42 -9.45 10.74 -10.06
N THR A 43 -10.02 11.69 -10.77
CA THR A 43 -9.45 12.24 -12.01
C THR A 43 -8.23 13.15 -11.81
N GLY A 44 -7.88 13.46 -10.57
CA GLY A 44 -6.75 14.34 -10.22
C GLY A 44 -5.40 13.65 -10.05
N PHE A 45 -5.32 12.34 -10.23
CA PHE A 45 -4.10 11.55 -10.05
C PHE A 45 -3.50 11.09 -11.37
N LEU A 46 -2.19 10.79 -11.33
CA LEU A 46 -1.46 10.21 -12.45
C LEU A 46 -2.15 8.93 -12.94
N ARG A 47 -2.41 8.85 -14.23
CA ARG A 47 -2.91 7.62 -14.84
C ARG A 47 -1.78 6.59 -14.89
N LEU A 48 -1.94 5.49 -14.20
CA LEU A 48 -0.98 4.40 -14.20
C LEU A 48 -1.06 3.60 -15.51
N LYS A 49 0.04 2.94 -15.85
CA LYS A 49 0.09 1.94 -16.90
C LYS A 49 -0.86 0.77 -16.64
N LYS A 50 -1.08 -0.06 -17.65
CA LYS A 50 -1.83 -1.32 -17.50
C LYS A 50 -1.12 -2.23 -16.49
N ASN A 51 -1.87 -3.09 -15.82
CA ASN A 51 -1.32 -4.00 -14.80
C ASN A 51 -0.13 -4.82 -15.32
N SER A 52 -0.15 -5.21 -16.59
CA SER A 52 0.94 -5.95 -17.25
C SER A 52 2.23 -5.14 -17.46
N GLU A 53 2.17 -3.83 -17.32
CA GLU A 53 3.29 -2.90 -17.54
C GLU A 53 3.79 -2.28 -16.22
N ILE A 54 3.11 -2.55 -15.11
CA ILE A 54 3.55 -2.14 -13.77
C ILE A 54 4.82 -2.91 -13.41
N LYS A 55 5.87 -2.17 -13.05
CA LYS A 55 7.18 -2.72 -12.71
C LYS A 55 7.42 -2.86 -11.21
N LYS A 56 6.77 -2.01 -10.41
CA LYS A 56 6.94 -2.00 -8.95
C LYS A 56 5.59 -1.94 -8.26
N VAL A 57 5.43 -2.80 -7.28
CA VAL A 57 4.32 -2.76 -6.32
C VAL A 57 4.92 -2.42 -4.97
N ILE A 58 4.52 -1.29 -4.39
CA ILE A 58 4.97 -0.86 -3.07
C ILE A 58 3.82 -1.06 -2.08
N LEU A 59 4.06 -1.86 -1.07
CA LEU A 59 3.18 -2.12 0.05
C LEU A 59 3.65 -1.29 1.25
N CYS A 60 2.75 -0.67 1.96
CA CYS A 60 3.05 0.14 3.14
C CYS A 60 1.88 0.12 4.12
N SER A 61 2.03 0.78 5.26
CA SER A 61 0.94 1.00 6.23
C SER A 61 0.99 2.44 6.73
N GLY A 62 -0.17 3.04 6.97
CA GLY A 62 -0.28 4.36 7.60
C GLY A 62 0.14 5.53 6.71
N LYS A 63 0.73 6.55 7.34
CA LYS A 63 0.98 7.87 6.77
C LYS A 63 1.95 7.85 5.57
N VAL A 64 2.95 7.00 5.58
CA VAL A 64 3.96 6.92 4.50
C VAL A 64 3.34 6.72 3.11
N TYR A 65 2.15 6.15 3.04
CA TYR A 65 1.40 6.05 1.78
C TYR A 65 1.24 7.40 1.09
N PHE A 66 0.89 8.44 1.83
CA PHE A 66 0.64 9.77 1.26
C PHE A 66 1.94 10.45 0.83
N ASP A 67 3.05 10.20 1.54
CA ASP A 67 4.37 10.69 1.17
C ASP A 67 4.86 10.02 -0.14
N LEU A 68 4.64 8.70 -0.26
CA LEU A 68 4.93 7.95 -1.49
C LEU A 68 4.06 8.40 -2.67
N LEU A 69 2.76 8.61 -2.41
CA LEU A 69 1.82 9.08 -3.42
C LEU A 69 2.24 10.46 -3.95
N GLU A 70 2.53 11.41 -3.07
CA GLU A 70 2.98 12.74 -3.45
C GLU A 70 4.29 12.71 -4.25
N ALA A 71 5.26 11.93 -3.80
CA ALA A 71 6.53 11.76 -4.49
C ALA A 71 6.33 11.17 -5.90
N ARG A 72 5.50 10.13 -6.03
CA ARG A 72 5.16 9.51 -7.32
C ARG A 72 4.51 10.50 -8.28
N GLU A 73 3.51 11.25 -7.81
CA GLU A 73 2.82 12.27 -8.61
C GLU A 73 3.80 13.35 -9.10
N LYS A 74 4.72 13.78 -8.23
CA LYS A 74 5.73 14.79 -8.55
C LYS A 74 6.69 14.34 -9.65
N ILE A 75 7.16 13.10 -9.60
CA ILE A 75 8.10 12.54 -10.59
C ILE A 75 7.40 11.86 -11.77
N LYS A 76 6.06 11.85 -11.80
CA LYS A 76 5.21 11.25 -12.85
C LYS A 76 5.57 9.78 -13.15
N LYS A 77 5.77 8.97 -12.10
CA LYS A 77 6.17 7.57 -12.23
C LYS A 77 4.94 6.68 -12.39
N ASP A 78 4.58 6.37 -13.63
CA ASP A 78 3.34 5.69 -14.02
C ASP A 78 3.40 4.14 -13.99
N ASP A 79 4.58 3.57 -13.74
CA ASP A 79 4.83 2.12 -13.65
C ASP A 79 5.00 1.62 -12.21
N VAL A 80 4.64 2.44 -11.23
CA VAL A 80 4.66 2.13 -9.79
C VAL A 80 3.27 2.24 -9.22
N ILE A 81 2.80 1.18 -8.57
CA ILE A 81 1.50 1.14 -7.87
C ILE A 81 1.72 0.99 -6.36
N LEU A 82 0.83 1.60 -5.59
CA LEU A 82 0.88 1.63 -4.13
C LEU A 82 -0.31 0.86 -3.54
N PHE A 83 -0.05 0.06 -2.51
CA PHE A 83 -1.10 -0.55 -1.69
C PHE A 83 -0.85 -0.25 -0.23
N ARG A 84 -1.91 0.09 0.49
CA ARG A 84 -1.85 0.35 1.92
C ARG A 84 -2.55 -0.77 2.69
N ILE A 85 -1.80 -1.44 3.57
CA ILE A 85 -2.33 -2.49 4.44
C ILE A 85 -2.80 -1.80 5.72
N GLU A 86 -4.12 -1.78 5.92
CA GLU A 86 -4.76 -1.14 7.08
C GLU A 86 -4.94 -2.10 8.25
N GLN A 87 -5.00 -3.41 7.99
CA GLN A 87 -5.09 -4.43 9.01
C GLN A 87 -3.81 -5.28 9.02
N LEU A 88 -3.01 -5.14 10.06
CA LEU A 88 -1.78 -5.93 10.22
C LEU A 88 -2.07 -7.28 10.90
N TYR A 89 -3.08 -7.35 11.76
CA TYR A 89 -3.48 -8.56 12.45
C TYR A 89 -5.01 -8.64 12.63
N PRO A 90 -5.66 -9.79 12.35
CA PRO A 90 -5.13 -10.89 11.55
C PRO A 90 -4.73 -10.44 10.15
N PHE A 91 -3.60 -10.98 9.64
CA PHE A 91 -3.05 -10.53 8.36
C PHE A 91 -4.00 -10.83 7.19
N PRO A 92 -4.28 -9.87 6.28
CA PRO A 92 -5.30 -9.99 5.24
C PRO A 92 -4.81 -10.76 4.00
N ALA A 93 -4.23 -11.95 4.19
CA ALA A 93 -3.58 -12.72 3.14
C ALA A 93 -4.48 -13.00 1.93
N LYS A 94 -5.74 -13.40 2.16
CA LYS A 94 -6.71 -13.66 1.07
C LYS A 94 -6.97 -12.43 0.21
N SER A 95 -7.12 -11.26 0.84
CA SER A 95 -7.31 -10.00 0.12
C SER A 95 -6.07 -9.65 -0.69
N LEU A 96 -4.87 -9.77 -0.09
CA LEU A 96 -3.61 -9.48 -0.79
C LEU A 96 -3.36 -10.43 -1.96
N VAL A 97 -3.61 -11.72 -1.83
CA VAL A 97 -3.52 -12.69 -2.93
C VAL A 97 -4.37 -12.22 -4.12
N LYS A 98 -5.61 -11.78 -3.87
CA LYS A 98 -6.50 -11.28 -4.91
C LYS A 98 -5.96 -10.02 -5.58
N GLU A 99 -5.56 -9.03 -4.77
CA GLU A 99 -5.14 -7.71 -5.24
C GLU A 99 -3.78 -7.74 -5.95
N LEU A 100 -2.84 -8.59 -5.51
CA LEU A 100 -1.48 -8.64 -6.08
C LEU A 100 -1.35 -9.56 -7.29
N LYS A 101 -2.27 -10.51 -7.48
CA LYS A 101 -2.24 -11.48 -8.59
C LYS A 101 -2.07 -10.84 -9.98
N PRO A 102 -2.70 -9.69 -10.32
CA PRO A 102 -2.52 -9.06 -11.63
C PRO A 102 -1.09 -8.61 -11.95
N PHE A 103 -0.25 -8.43 -10.92
CA PHE A 103 1.13 -7.92 -11.04
C PHE A 103 2.18 -9.02 -10.92
N ALA A 104 1.77 -10.25 -10.62
CA ALA A 104 2.66 -11.36 -10.27
C ALA A 104 3.74 -11.66 -11.33
N LYS A 105 3.42 -11.50 -12.62
CA LYS A 105 4.32 -11.85 -13.72
C LYS A 105 5.37 -10.79 -14.06
N ASN A 106 5.13 -9.54 -13.67
CA ASN A 106 5.89 -8.40 -14.22
C ASN A 106 6.54 -7.52 -13.16
N ALA A 107 5.95 -7.44 -11.96
CA ALA A 107 6.39 -6.48 -10.96
C ALA A 107 7.36 -7.10 -9.94
N ASN A 108 8.23 -6.24 -9.41
CA ASN A 108 8.95 -6.48 -8.16
C ASN A 108 8.15 -5.89 -6.99
N PHE A 109 8.21 -6.55 -5.84
CA PHE A 109 7.42 -6.20 -4.68
C PHE A 109 8.28 -5.63 -3.57
N PHE A 110 7.79 -4.57 -2.93
CA PHE A 110 8.51 -3.84 -1.90
C PHE A 110 7.60 -3.59 -0.70
N TRP A 111 8.18 -3.67 0.49
CA TRP A 111 7.59 -3.10 1.71
C TRP A 111 8.28 -1.80 2.03
N CYS A 112 7.51 -0.74 2.27
CA CYS A 112 8.03 0.57 2.67
C CYS A 112 7.43 0.99 4.01
N GLN A 113 8.27 1.44 4.93
CA GLN A 113 7.85 2.00 6.23
C GLN A 113 8.76 3.14 6.67
N GLU A 114 8.24 4.01 7.54
CA GLU A 114 8.99 5.11 8.15
C GLU A 114 9.91 4.64 9.27
N ASP A 115 9.47 3.61 10.00
CA ASP A 115 10.23 3.06 11.12
C ASP A 115 11.54 2.41 10.66
N PRO A 116 12.55 2.29 11.55
CA PRO A 116 13.73 1.48 11.30
C PRO A 116 13.40 0.02 10.98
N LYS A 117 14.29 -0.66 10.26
CA LYS A 117 14.07 -2.04 9.80
C LYS A 117 13.75 -3.05 10.90
N ASN A 118 14.30 -2.84 12.09
CA ASN A 118 14.07 -3.68 13.28
C ASN A 118 12.87 -3.24 14.13
N MET A 119 12.10 -2.25 13.66
CA MET A 119 10.91 -1.72 14.32
C MET A 119 9.74 -1.69 13.32
N GLY A 120 8.59 -1.19 13.76
CA GLY A 120 7.40 -1.10 12.90
C GLY A 120 6.85 -2.47 12.47
N ALA A 121 6.21 -2.51 11.32
CA ALA A 121 5.48 -3.70 10.87
C ALA A 121 6.34 -4.71 10.09
N TRP A 122 7.53 -4.36 9.63
CA TRP A 122 8.35 -5.21 8.74
C TRP A 122 8.54 -6.63 9.26
N LEU A 123 8.96 -6.77 10.52
CA LEU A 123 9.23 -8.10 11.11
C LEU A 123 7.95 -8.94 11.25
N LEU A 124 6.80 -8.30 11.36
CA LEU A 124 5.50 -8.98 11.43
C LEU A 124 5.01 -9.42 10.05
N VAL A 125 5.18 -8.56 9.02
CA VAL A 125 4.50 -8.76 7.74
C VAL A 125 5.34 -9.49 6.69
N ARG A 126 6.67 -9.50 6.80
CA ARG A 126 7.57 -10.01 5.75
C ARG A 126 7.26 -11.46 5.33
N ASP A 127 7.09 -12.34 6.32
CA ASP A 127 6.89 -13.77 6.05
C ASP A 127 5.49 -14.02 5.44
N TYR A 128 4.48 -13.27 5.87
CA TYR A 128 3.15 -13.32 5.26
C TYR A 128 3.14 -12.76 3.83
N LEU A 129 3.90 -11.69 3.60
CA LEU A 129 4.03 -11.11 2.26
C LEU A 129 4.77 -12.07 1.33
N GLN A 130 5.86 -12.68 1.78
CA GLN A 130 6.57 -13.70 1.00
C GLN A 130 5.65 -14.89 0.66
N TRP A 131 4.94 -15.44 1.65
CA TRP A 131 3.94 -16.49 1.42
C TRP A 131 2.88 -16.06 0.40
N THR A 132 2.42 -14.80 0.47
CA THR A 132 1.47 -14.25 -0.50
C THR A 132 2.04 -14.26 -1.91
N LEU A 133 3.29 -13.82 -2.09
CA LEU A 133 3.97 -13.80 -3.38
C LEU A 133 4.18 -15.21 -3.95
N GLU A 134 4.55 -16.17 -3.12
CA GLU A 134 4.65 -17.60 -3.47
C GLU A 134 3.28 -18.15 -3.93
N THR A 135 2.22 -17.85 -3.19
CA THR A 135 0.84 -18.28 -3.48
C THR A 135 0.35 -17.78 -4.83
N ILE A 136 0.65 -16.53 -5.19
CA ILE A 136 0.29 -15.98 -6.52
C ILE A 136 1.26 -16.37 -7.63
N LYS A 137 2.29 -17.17 -7.32
CA LYS A 137 3.37 -17.57 -8.23
C LYS A 137 4.03 -16.35 -8.88
N ALA A 138 4.40 -15.39 -8.05
CA ALA A 138 5.10 -14.19 -8.51
C ALA A 138 6.44 -14.56 -9.17
N LYS A 139 6.82 -13.81 -10.20
CA LYS A 139 8.11 -13.98 -10.88
C LYS A 139 9.29 -13.82 -9.92
N ASN A 140 9.17 -12.87 -8.99
CA ASN A 140 10.07 -12.70 -7.87
C ASN A 140 9.27 -12.84 -6.57
N THR A 141 9.56 -13.86 -5.78
CA THR A 141 8.90 -14.15 -4.51
C THR A 141 9.56 -13.44 -3.33
N GLU A 142 10.76 -12.90 -3.52
CA GLU A 142 11.45 -12.14 -2.48
C GLU A 142 10.87 -10.72 -2.41
N ILE A 143 10.41 -10.33 -1.22
CA ILE A 143 9.98 -8.96 -0.95
C ILE A 143 11.16 -8.12 -0.48
N SER A 144 11.38 -6.99 -1.15
CA SER A 144 12.45 -6.05 -0.80
C SER A 144 11.98 -5.03 0.23
N TYR A 145 12.85 -4.70 1.19
CA TYR A 145 12.59 -3.66 2.18
C TYR A 145 13.06 -2.28 1.70
N ILE A 146 12.24 -1.26 1.91
CA ILE A 146 12.57 0.16 1.70
C ILE A 146 12.25 0.90 3.00
N GLY A 147 13.22 1.53 3.61
CA GLY A 147 13.08 2.28 4.85
C GLY A 147 14.42 2.57 5.50
N ARG A 148 14.37 3.03 6.75
CA ARG A 148 15.58 3.31 7.54
C ARG A 148 16.34 2.03 7.87
N ASN A 149 17.64 2.15 8.06
CA ASN A 149 18.46 1.07 8.59
C ASN A 149 18.00 0.68 10.01
N PRO A 150 18.38 -0.51 10.51
CA PRO A 150 18.17 -0.84 11.91
C PRO A 150 18.75 0.24 12.82
N ASP A 151 18.05 0.56 13.87
CA ASP A 151 18.43 1.54 14.88
C ASP A 151 18.53 0.85 16.24
N ALA A 152 19.39 1.37 17.13
CA ALA A 152 19.66 0.79 18.44
C ALA A 152 18.61 1.21 19.49
#